data_8fc3441505f6411c98060456ca4be502
#
_entry.id   8fc3441505f6411c98060456ca4be502
#
_cell.length_a   1.000
_cell.length_b   1.000
_cell.length_c   1.000
_cell.angle_alpha   90.00
_cell.angle_beta   90.00
_cell.angle_gamma   90.00
#
_symmetry.space_group_name_H-M   'P 1'
#
loop_
_entity.id
_entity.type
_entity.pdbx_description
1 polymer ?
#
loop_
_entity_poly.entity_id
_entity_poly.type
_entity_poly.pdbx_seq_one_letter_code
_entity_poly.pdbx_strand_id
1 'polypeptide(L)'
;VDAVVEQLKPLLSPGDIIIDGGNSDFNDTNRRDKEIKAAGLRFIGTGVSGGEEGALKGPSIMPGGHHEAWPFVKDIFQKISAKVGPNNDIPCCDWVGEAGAGHY
;
A
#
# COMPACT_ATOMS: atom_id res chain seq x y z
N VAL A 1 -14.11 -1.97 1.01
CA VAL A 1 -13.07 -0.93 1.15
C VAL A 1 -13.69 0.46 1.25
N ASP A 2 -14.60 0.82 0.35
CA ASP A 2 -15.21 2.15 0.40
C ASP A 2 -15.95 2.42 1.72
N ALA A 3 -16.71 1.45 2.23
CA ALA A 3 -17.41 1.61 3.50
C ALA A 3 -16.46 1.84 4.68
N VAL A 4 -15.34 1.13 4.70
CA VAL A 4 -14.31 1.28 5.73
C VAL A 4 -13.64 2.65 5.63
N VAL A 5 -13.32 3.10 4.42
CA VAL A 5 -12.73 4.42 4.19
C VAL A 5 -13.66 5.53 4.70
N GLU A 6 -14.95 5.43 4.40
CA GLU A 6 -15.94 6.41 4.87
C GLU A 6 -16.05 6.44 6.40
N GLN A 7 -15.91 5.29 7.06
CA GLN A 7 -15.91 5.20 8.52
C GLN A 7 -14.65 5.78 9.14
N LEU A 8 -13.50 5.65 8.47
CA LEU A 8 -12.21 6.11 8.97
C LEU A 8 -11.98 7.60 8.78
N LYS A 9 -12.44 8.19 7.67
CA LYS A 9 -12.20 9.59 7.35
C LYS A 9 -12.42 10.57 8.49
N PRO A 10 -13.57 10.53 9.22
CA PRO A 10 -13.82 11.47 10.31
C PRO A 10 -12.95 11.24 11.55
N LEU A 11 -12.31 10.07 11.65
CA LEU A 11 -11.47 9.68 12.77
C LEU A 11 -9.99 10.01 12.56
N LEU A 12 -9.61 10.37 11.34
CA LEU A 12 -8.22 10.62 10.96
C LEU A 12 -7.93 12.12 10.87
N SER A 13 -6.67 12.46 11.11
CA SER A 13 -6.18 13.84 10.99
C SER A 13 -5.55 14.08 9.62
N PRO A 14 -5.50 15.33 9.12
CA PRO A 14 -4.81 15.63 7.87
C PRO A 14 -3.38 15.13 7.87
N GLY A 15 -2.99 14.49 6.76
CA GLY A 15 -1.67 13.89 6.60
C GLY A 15 -1.56 12.45 7.07
N ASP A 16 -2.59 11.89 7.73
CA ASP A 16 -2.62 10.47 8.06
C ASP A 16 -2.69 9.62 6.79
N ILE A 17 -2.23 8.38 6.88
CA ILE A 17 -2.09 7.47 5.73
C ILE A 17 -3.11 6.34 5.84
N ILE A 18 -3.90 6.13 4.78
CA ILE A 18 -4.74 4.95 4.61
C ILE A 18 -4.03 4.00 3.65
N ILE A 19 -3.89 2.74 4.05
CA ILE A 19 -3.26 1.71 3.23
C ILE A 19 -4.30 0.66 2.87
N ASP A 20 -4.51 0.42 1.58
CA ASP A 20 -5.33 -0.67 1.07
C ASP A 20 -4.41 -1.81 0.60
N GLY A 21 -4.27 -2.84 1.43
CA GLY A 21 -3.50 -4.05 1.13
C GLY A 21 -4.36 -5.18 0.58
N GLY A 22 -5.63 -4.93 0.26
CA GLY A 22 -6.53 -5.91 -0.33
C GLY A 22 -6.27 -6.10 -1.82
N ASN A 23 -6.97 -7.07 -2.42
CA ASN A 23 -6.90 -7.33 -3.86
C ASN A 23 -7.93 -6.46 -4.59
N SER A 24 -7.72 -5.16 -4.57
CA SER A 24 -8.66 -4.18 -5.15
C SER A 24 -8.42 -3.98 -6.65
N ASP A 25 -9.50 -3.66 -7.37
CA ASP A 25 -9.40 -3.26 -8.78
C ASP A 25 -8.67 -1.92 -8.89
N PHE A 26 -7.71 -1.81 -9.82
CA PHE A 26 -6.88 -0.60 -9.93
C PHE A 26 -7.70 0.65 -10.33
N ASN A 27 -8.82 0.49 -11.03
CA ASN A 27 -9.70 1.61 -11.36
C ASN A 27 -10.36 2.19 -10.10
N ASP A 28 -10.79 1.32 -9.18
CA ASP A 28 -11.33 1.74 -7.88
C ASP A 28 -10.25 2.39 -7.03
N THR A 29 -9.04 1.86 -7.08
CA THR A 29 -7.90 2.43 -6.38
C THR A 29 -7.58 3.83 -6.90
N ASN A 30 -7.61 4.05 -8.20
CA ASN A 30 -7.42 5.38 -8.80
C ASN A 30 -8.49 6.36 -8.31
N ARG A 31 -9.73 5.94 -8.23
CA ARG A 31 -10.83 6.77 -7.71
C ARG A 31 -10.64 7.11 -6.26
N ARG A 32 -10.31 6.11 -5.44
CA ARG A 32 -10.06 6.29 -3.99
C ARG A 32 -8.87 7.19 -3.72
N ASP A 33 -7.82 7.08 -4.52
CA ASP A 33 -6.63 7.95 -4.44
C ASP A 33 -7.02 9.43 -4.51
N LYS A 34 -7.86 9.79 -5.48
CA LYS A 34 -8.35 11.16 -5.65
C LYS A 34 -9.25 11.60 -4.49
N GLU A 35 -10.19 10.74 -4.08
CA GLU A 35 -11.14 11.04 -3.01
C GLU A 35 -10.44 11.25 -1.66
N ILE A 36 -9.49 10.40 -1.33
CA ILE A 36 -8.74 10.45 -0.07
C ILE A 36 -7.83 11.66 -0.04
N LYS A 37 -7.18 11.98 -1.17
CA LYS A 37 -6.37 13.19 -1.30
C LYS A 37 -7.20 14.45 -1.11
N ALA A 38 -8.41 14.49 -1.68
CA ALA A 38 -9.33 15.62 -1.52
C ALA A 38 -9.77 15.82 -0.06
N ALA A 39 -9.75 14.75 0.75
CA ALA A 39 -10.06 14.82 2.18
C ALA A 39 -8.84 15.23 3.04
N GLY A 40 -7.69 15.54 2.43
CA GLY A 40 -6.48 15.93 3.13
C GLY A 40 -5.67 14.77 3.69
N LEU A 41 -6.00 13.54 3.33
CA LEU A 41 -5.31 12.33 3.76
C LEU A 41 -4.37 11.81 2.68
N ARG A 42 -3.49 10.89 3.06
CA ARG A 42 -2.59 10.19 2.15
C ARG A 42 -3.08 8.77 1.93
N PHE A 43 -2.82 8.22 0.76
CA PHE A 43 -3.29 6.89 0.38
C PHE A 43 -2.19 6.05 -0.25
N ILE A 44 -2.13 4.78 0.13
CA ILE A 44 -1.29 3.76 -0.50
C ILE A 44 -2.17 2.57 -0.85
N GLY A 45 -2.27 2.28 -2.16
CA GLY A 45 -2.85 1.04 -2.65
C GLY A 45 -1.71 0.08 -2.96
N THR A 46 -1.67 -1.05 -2.29
CA THR A 46 -0.55 -1.98 -2.42
C THR A 46 -1.03 -3.39 -2.77
N GLY A 47 -0.43 -3.96 -3.81
CA GLY A 47 -0.58 -5.36 -4.11
C GLY A 47 0.27 -6.18 -3.13
N VAL A 48 -0.33 -7.24 -2.58
CA VAL A 48 0.36 -8.16 -1.67
C VAL A 48 0.16 -9.57 -2.23
N SER A 49 1.25 -10.25 -2.57
CA SER A 49 1.20 -11.54 -3.25
C SER A 49 2.02 -12.60 -2.51
N GLY A 50 1.53 -13.83 -2.51
CA GLY A 50 2.25 -14.96 -1.91
C GLY A 50 1.35 -15.98 -1.18
N GLY A 51 0.07 -15.73 -1.07
CA GLY A 51 -0.88 -16.63 -0.40
C GLY A 51 -0.48 -16.97 1.03
N GLU A 52 -0.74 -18.21 1.44
CA GLU A 52 -0.42 -18.68 2.80
C GLU A 52 1.08 -18.67 3.07
N GLU A 53 1.89 -19.06 2.10
CA GLU A 53 3.35 -19.05 2.24
C GLU A 53 3.88 -17.63 2.40
N GLY A 54 3.33 -16.68 1.63
CA GLY A 54 3.65 -15.27 1.77
C GLY A 54 3.28 -14.72 3.14
N ALA A 55 2.14 -15.11 3.69
CA ALA A 55 1.72 -14.70 5.03
C ALA A 55 2.68 -15.20 6.11
N LEU A 56 3.25 -16.39 5.93
CA LEU A 56 4.17 -17.00 6.89
C LEU A 56 5.60 -16.51 6.73
N LYS A 57 6.10 -16.41 5.50
CA LYS A 57 7.53 -16.19 5.19
C LYS A 57 7.83 -14.81 4.62
N GLY A 58 6.80 -14.02 4.35
CA GLY A 58 6.92 -12.70 3.74
C GLY A 58 6.38 -12.68 2.31
N PRO A 59 5.50 -11.74 1.97
CA PRO A 59 4.94 -11.60 0.63
C PRO A 59 5.80 -10.70 -0.25
N SER A 60 5.54 -10.75 -1.56
CA SER A 60 5.92 -9.65 -2.46
C SER A 60 4.94 -8.51 -2.27
N ILE A 61 5.44 -7.31 -2.10
CA ILE A 61 4.63 -6.11 -1.83
C ILE A 61 4.88 -5.08 -2.93
N MET A 62 3.78 -4.59 -3.53
CA MET A 62 3.83 -3.67 -4.67
C MET A 62 3.08 -2.38 -4.30
N PRO A 63 3.72 -1.46 -3.55
CA PRO A 63 3.08 -0.23 -3.09
C PRO A 63 2.98 0.82 -4.19
N GLY A 64 1.86 1.50 -4.22
CA GLY A 64 1.61 2.65 -5.09
C GLY A 64 0.68 3.64 -4.40
N GLY A 65 0.47 4.79 -4.99
CA GLY A 65 -0.42 5.81 -4.45
C GLY A 65 0.26 7.17 -4.30
N HIS A 66 0.12 7.80 -3.15
CA HIS A 66 0.74 9.10 -2.89
C HIS A 66 2.22 8.94 -2.54
N HIS A 67 3.10 9.43 -3.41
CA HIS A 67 4.55 9.30 -3.26
C HIS A 67 5.06 9.87 -1.93
N GLU A 68 4.46 10.95 -1.44
CA GLU A 68 4.85 11.56 -0.17
C GLU A 68 4.55 10.69 1.05
N ALA A 69 3.69 9.67 0.93
CA ALA A 69 3.43 8.69 2.00
C ALA A 69 4.52 7.61 2.08
N TRP A 70 5.21 7.34 0.98
CA TRP A 70 6.18 6.24 0.88
C TRP A 70 7.29 6.28 1.93
N PRO A 71 7.97 7.42 2.19
CA PRO A 71 9.04 7.46 3.19
C PRO A 71 8.60 7.04 4.60
N PHE A 72 7.32 7.21 4.94
CA PHE A 72 6.82 6.86 6.26
C PHE A 72 6.57 5.37 6.45
N VAL A 73 6.32 4.63 5.36
CA VAL A 73 5.95 3.20 5.41
C VAL A 73 7.00 2.28 4.80
N LYS A 74 7.98 2.82 4.10
CA LYS A 74 9.00 2.05 3.39
C LYS A 74 9.69 1.01 4.28
N ASP A 75 10.17 1.40 5.43
CA ASP A 75 10.89 0.50 6.33
C ASP A 75 10.01 -0.65 6.81
N ILE A 76 8.75 -0.36 7.15
CA ILE A 76 7.80 -1.38 7.59
C ILE A 76 7.54 -2.37 6.46
N PHE A 77 7.21 -1.87 5.27
CA PHE A 77 6.89 -2.71 4.11
C PHE A 77 8.07 -3.58 3.71
N GLN A 78 9.27 -3.02 3.68
CA GLN A 78 10.47 -3.77 3.31
C GLN A 78 10.86 -4.82 4.35
N LYS A 79 10.61 -4.56 5.64
CA LYS A 79 10.86 -5.53 6.70
C LYS A 79 9.94 -6.74 6.65
N ILE A 80 8.66 -6.53 6.34
CA ILE A 80 7.67 -7.62 6.30
C ILE A 80 7.63 -8.35 4.96
N SER A 81 8.24 -7.80 3.90
CA SER A 81 8.26 -8.45 2.58
C SER A 81 9.20 -9.64 2.55
N ALA A 82 9.00 -10.50 1.53
CA ALA A 82 9.95 -11.58 1.24
C ALA A 82 11.33 -11.00 0.93
N LYS A 83 12.37 -11.77 1.22
CA LYS A 83 13.75 -11.39 0.95
C LYS A 83 14.37 -12.36 -0.05
N VAL A 84 15.19 -11.84 -0.94
CA VAL A 84 15.91 -12.63 -1.97
C VAL A 84 17.39 -12.24 -1.99
N GLY A 85 18.14 -12.86 -2.87
CA GLY A 85 19.56 -12.60 -3.02
C GLY A 85 20.45 -13.53 -2.20
N PRO A 86 21.78 -13.45 -2.39
CA PRO A 86 22.73 -14.38 -1.75
C PRO A 86 22.66 -14.40 -0.22
N ASN A 87 22.31 -13.28 0.40
CA ASN A 87 22.25 -13.12 1.86
C ASN A 87 20.82 -13.00 2.40
N ASN A 88 19.77 -13.22 1.57
CA ASN A 88 18.37 -13.02 1.91
C ASN A 88 18.10 -11.63 2.52
N ASP A 89 18.69 -10.60 1.94
CA ASP A 89 18.61 -9.23 2.45
C ASP A 89 17.99 -8.24 1.46
N ILE A 90 17.66 -8.70 0.25
CA ILE A 90 17.02 -7.84 -0.77
C ILE A 90 15.51 -7.96 -0.65
N PRO A 91 14.79 -6.92 -0.20
CA PRO A 91 13.35 -7.01 -0.03
C PRO A 91 12.60 -7.06 -1.37
N CYS A 92 11.56 -7.90 -1.43
CA CYS A 92 10.63 -7.97 -2.56
C CYS A 92 9.56 -6.86 -2.42
N CYS A 93 10.01 -5.64 -2.25
CA CYS A 93 9.16 -4.48 -2.06
C CYS A 93 9.90 -3.22 -2.48
N ASP A 94 9.34 -2.49 -3.45
CA ASP A 94 9.82 -1.17 -3.81
C ASP A 94 8.65 -0.37 -4.38
N TRP A 95 8.78 0.95 -4.41
CA TRP A 95 7.75 1.83 -4.92
C TRP A 95 7.47 1.55 -6.40
N VAL A 96 6.18 1.33 -6.74
CA VAL A 96 5.77 0.99 -8.10
C VAL A 96 5.41 2.23 -8.90
N GLY A 97 4.63 3.13 -8.32
CA GLY A 97 4.18 4.34 -9.01
C GLY A 97 3.00 4.99 -8.32
N GLU A 98 2.43 6.01 -8.96
CA GLU A 98 1.34 6.79 -8.40
C GLU A 98 -0.01 6.12 -8.57
N ALA A 99 -1.00 6.59 -7.82
CA ALA A 99 -2.40 6.18 -7.87
C ALA A 99 -2.56 4.65 -7.78
N GLY A 100 -3.25 4.04 -8.71
CA GLY A 100 -3.55 2.60 -8.71
C GLY A 100 -2.41 1.70 -9.21
N ALA A 101 -1.19 2.21 -9.42
CA ALA A 101 -0.10 1.42 -10.00
C ALA A 101 0.22 0.15 -9.21
N GLY A 102 0.11 0.20 -7.88
CA GLY A 102 0.37 -0.97 -7.03
C GLY A 102 -0.66 -2.08 -7.17
N HIS A 103 -1.89 -1.76 -7.54
CA HIS A 103 -2.95 -2.73 -7.79
C HIS A 103 -3.08 -3.12 -9.27
N TYR A 104 -2.44 -2.38 -10.16
CA TYR A 104 -2.46 -2.68 -11.60
C TYR A 104 -1.67 -3.96 -11.89
#